data_25697ea6281ca34afab1d33a319e3bc7
#
_entry.id   25697ea6281ca34afab1d33a319e3bc7
#
_cell.length_a   1.000
_cell.length_b   1.000
_cell.length_c   1.000
_cell.angle_alpha   90.00
_cell.angle_beta   90.00
_cell.angle_gamma   90.00
#
_symmetry.space_group_name_H-M   'P 1'
#
loop_
_entity.id
_entity.type
_entity.pdbx_description
1 polymer ?
#
loop_
_entity_poly.entity_id
_entity_poly.type
_entity_poly.pdbx_seq_one_letter_code
_entity_poly.pdbx_strand_id
1 'polypeptide(L)'
;MIISKIYRWILAIFLIFIAIFYIDWGLLKDSFSSLHIEALLISQPVQVLLIFIVSCRLSILIQNNCNKIIIFFQAYILSIGLNTILPGRISEIVKVTYLKEWLNIPFTNSSVGVIVERLIDLLILISLILLGFGSLWLEFNQILMFATFFSFIILSLIFVSIYPDLICRFIDKFSFNKFKENLKNFVLRFQETIKSNGFIIAFLLSIFSWVGSYLMVYLI
;
A
#
# COMPACT_ATOMS: atom_id res chain seq x y z
N MET A 1 31.08 -12.57 -2.22
CA MET A 1 29.75 -12.73 -2.84
C MET A 1 29.11 -14.11 -2.60
N ILE A 2 29.84 -15.23 -2.60
CA ILE A 2 29.31 -16.59 -2.33
C ILE A 2 28.92 -16.78 -0.86
N ILE A 3 29.73 -16.29 0.08
CA ILE A 3 29.49 -16.39 1.53
C ILE A 3 28.13 -15.76 1.93
N SER A 4 27.76 -14.62 1.33
CA SER A 4 26.46 -13.96 1.62
C SER A 4 25.25 -14.77 1.13
N LYS A 5 25.40 -15.62 0.09
CA LYS A 5 24.32 -16.50 -0.37
C LYS A 5 24.10 -17.68 0.59
N ILE A 6 25.19 -18.27 1.11
CA ILE A 6 25.12 -19.39 2.04
C ILE A 6 24.43 -18.99 3.34
N TYR A 7 24.75 -17.83 3.91
CA TYR A 7 24.07 -17.33 5.12
C TYR A 7 22.58 -17.11 4.93
N ARG A 8 22.14 -16.68 3.75
CA ARG A 8 20.70 -16.52 3.44
C ARG A 8 19.98 -17.86 3.44
N TRP A 9 20.58 -18.89 2.86
CA TRP A 9 19.99 -20.24 2.86
C TRP A 9 19.96 -20.86 4.26
N ILE A 10 21.04 -20.70 5.04
CA ILE A 10 21.08 -21.16 6.44
C ILE A 10 19.99 -20.46 7.25
N LEU A 11 19.85 -19.14 7.12
CA LEU A 11 18.79 -18.38 7.81
C LEU A 11 17.39 -18.83 7.38
N ALA A 12 17.17 -19.05 6.10
CA ALA A 12 15.88 -19.52 5.59
C ALA A 12 15.53 -20.93 6.14
N ILE A 13 16.48 -21.85 6.12
CA ILE A 13 16.30 -23.22 6.66
C ILE A 13 16.05 -23.16 8.18
N PHE A 14 16.77 -22.30 8.89
CA PHE A 14 16.58 -22.11 10.33
C PHE A 14 15.19 -21.56 10.67
N LEU A 15 14.71 -20.57 9.89
CA LEU A 15 13.36 -20.02 10.06
C LEU A 15 12.28 -21.05 9.75
N ILE A 16 12.45 -21.86 8.70
CA ILE A 16 11.54 -22.97 8.38
C ILE A 16 11.52 -24.00 9.51
N PHE A 17 12.70 -24.35 10.03
CA PHE A 17 12.80 -25.29 11.14
C PHE A 17 12.08 -24.79 12.40
N ILE A 18 12.28 -23.51 12.76
CA ILE A 18 11.55 -22.89 13.87
C ILE A 18 10.04 -22.93 13.60
N ALA A 19 9.59 -22.54 12.39
CA ALA A 19 8.17 -22.56 12.04
C ALA A 19 7.56 -23.96 12.21
N ILE A 20 8.23 -25.01 11.76
CA ILE A 20 7.79 -26.41 11.92
C ILE A 20 7.61 -26.81 13.38
N PHE A 21 8.47 -26.32 14.28
CA PHE A 21 8.38 -26.62 15.73
C PHE A 21 7.25 -25.89 16.44
N TYR A 22 6.87 -24.69 15.95
CA TYR A 22 5.80 -23.88 16.55
C TYR A 22 4.42 -24.13 15.94
N ILE A 23 4.33 -24.88 14.84
CA ILE A 23 3.06 -25.22 14.21
C ILE A 23 2.34 -26.30 15.04
N ASP A 24 1.11 -25.98 15.45
CA ASP A 24 0.19 -26.98 15.97
C ASP A 24 -0.37 -27.81 14.81
N TRP A 25 0.19 -29.00 14.63
CA TRP A 25 -0.17 -29.90 13.55
C TRP A 25 -1.63 -30.40 13.64
N GLY A 26 -2.21 -30.43 14.88
CA GLY A 26 -3.61 -30.76 15.09
C GLY A 26 -4.54 -29.71 14.50
N LEU A 27 -4.35 -28.46 14.91
CA LEU A 27 -5.11 -27.32 14.39
C LEU A 27 -4.93 -27.14 12.86
N LEU A 28 -3.73 -27.41 12.37
CA LEU A 28 -3.44 -27.31 10.94
C LEU A 28 -4.21 -28.38 10.15
N LYS A 29 -4.25 -29.63 10.64
CA LYS A 29 -5.01 -30.72 10.01
C LYS A 29 -6.52 -30.43 10.00
N ASP A 30 -7.04 -29.93 11.12
CA ASP A 30 -8.47 -29.58 11.23
C ASP A 30 -8.83 -28.42 10.32
N SER A 31 -7.96 -27.42 10.22
CA SER A 31 -8.12 -26.29 9.28
C SER A 31 -8.10 -26.75 7.81
N PHE A 32 -7.20 -27.68 7.46
CA PHE A 32 -7.17 -28.25 6.11
C PHE A 32 -8.39 -29.10 5.79
N SER A 33 -8.94 -29.82 6.76
CA SER A 33 -10.14 -30.66 6.56
C SER A 33 -11.42 -29.82 6.40
N SER A 34 -11.46 -28.62 6.95
CA SER A 34 -12.57 -27.68 6.85
C SER A 34 -12.46 -26.73 5.64
N LEU A 35 -11.39 -26.80 4.87
CA LEU A 35 -11.18 -25.94 3.71
C LEU A 35 -12.14 -26.29 2.56
N HIS A 36 -12.93 -25.31 2.14
CA HIS A 36 -13.71 -25.38 0.93
C HIS A 36 -12.82 -25.14 -0.29
N ILE A 37 -12.34 -26.24 -0.91
CA ILE A 37 -11.42 -26.18 -2.08
C ILE A 37 -12.05 -25.35 -3.23
N GLU A 38 -13.35 -25.40 -3.42
CA GLU A 38 -14.07 -24.62 -4.43
C GLU A 38 -13.94 -23.12 -4.17
N ALA A 39 -14.13 -22.68 -2.93
CA ALA A 39 -13.97 -21.27 -2.54
C ALA A 39 -12.52 -20.80 -2.76
N LEU A 40 -11.55 -21.65 -2.46
CA LEU A 40 -10.13 -21.35 -2.66
C LEU A 40 -9.78 -21.22 -4.16
N LEU A 41 -10.31 -22.09 -5.01
CA LEU A 41 -10.12 -22.02 -6.47
C LEU A 41 -10.76 -20.76 -7.07
N ILE A 42 -11.92 -20.32 -6.57
CA ILE A 42 -12.58 -19.10 -7.03
C ILE A 42 -11.85 -17.85 -6.52
N SER A 43 -11.30 -17.88 -5.30
CA SER A 43 -10.62 -16.73 -4.71
C SER A 43 -9.33 -16.34 -5.44
N GLN A 44 -8.59 -17.30 -6.02
CA GLN A 44 -7.31 -17.01 -6.70
C GLN A 44 -7.45 -16.08 -7.92
N PRO A 45 -8.33 -16.34 -8.89
CA PRO A 45 -8.52 -15.41 -10.02
C PRO A 45 -9.02 -14.04 -9.56
N VAL A 46 -9.87 -13.97 -8.54
CA VAL A 46 -10.33 -12.70 -7.97
C VAL A 46 -9.15 -11.92 -7.37
N GLN A 47 -8.27 -12.59 -6.64
CA GLN A 47 -7.08 -11.95 -6.09
C GLN A 47 -6.13 -11.42 -7.16
N VAL A 48 -5.92 -12.17 -8.23
CA VAL A 48 -5.12 -11.71 -9.38
C VAL A 48 -5.74 -10.47 -10.02
N LEU A 49 -7.06 -10.45 -10.19
CA LEU A 49 -7.80 -9.30 -10.70
C LEU A 49 -7.64 -8.06 -9.78
N LEU A 50 -7.74 -8.25 -8.46
CA LEU A 50 -7.55 -7.18 -7.48
C LEU A 50 -6.13 -6.62 -7.53
N ILE A 51 -5.10 -7.46 -7.64
CA ILE A 51 -3.72 -7.03 -7.81
C ILE A 51 -3.56 -6.22 -9.11
N PHE A 52 -4.23 -6.63 -10.18
CA PHE A 52 -4.22 -5.87 -11.44
C PHE A 52 -4.86 -4.49 -11.28
N ILE A 53 -6.02 -4.39 -10.63
CA ILE A 53 -6.71 -3.12 -10.34
C ILE A 53 -5.81 -2.18 -9.52
N VAL A 54 -5.17 -2.70 -8.47
CA VAL A 54 -4.26 -1.90 -7.62
C VAL A 54 -3.01 -1.47 -8.40
N SER A 55 -2.54 -2.28 -9.34
CA SER A 55 -1.43 -1.94 -10.24
C SER A 55 -1.82 -0.82 -11.21
N CYS A 56 -3.02 -0.86 -11.79
CA CYS A 56 -3.57 0.22 -12.60
C CYS A 56 -3.66 1.52 -11.80
N ARG A 57 -4.15 1.46 -10.57
CA ARG A 57 -4.23 2.59 -9.65
C ARG A 57 -2.89 3.28 -9.47
N LEU A 58 -1.85 2.51 -9.13
CA LEU A 58 -0.50 3.06 -8.93
C LEU A 58 0.08 3.65 -10.22
N SER A 59 -0.15 2.99 -11.37
CA SER A 59 0.28 3.50 -12.67
C SER A 59 -0.35 4.86 -12.99
N ILE A 60 -1.64 5.02 -12.72
CA ILE A 60 -2.37 6.27 -12.91
C ILE A 60 -1.84 7.38 -11.98
N LEU A 61 -1.57 7.06 -10.70
CA LEU A 61 -1.02 8.03 -9.74
C LEU A 61 0.38 8.52 -10.11
N ILE A 62 1.20 7.66 -10.72
CA ILE A 62 2.58 8.01 -11.06
C ILE A 62 2.70 8.62 -12.46
N GLN A 63 2.00 8.07 -13.45
CA GLN A 63 2.16 8.41 -14.87
C GLN A 63 0.93 9.04 -15.52
N ASN A 64 -0.19 9.15 -14.82
CA ASN A 64 -1.51 9.52 -15.34
C ASN A 64 -2.03 8.63 -16.50
N ASN A 65 -1.46 7.44 -16.68
CA ASN A 65 -1.88 6.48 -17.70
C ASN A 65 -1.57 5.04 -17.27
N CYS A 66 -2.10 4.06 -17.99
CA CYS A 66 -1.86 2.64 -17.75
C CYS A 66 -0.77 2.04 -18.64
N ASN A 67 0.07 2.88 -19.26
CA ASN A 67 1.17 2.37 -20.07
C ASN A 67 2.11 1.53 -19.19
N LYS A 68 2.62 0.44 -19.78
CA LYS A 68 3.55 -0.47 -19.09
C LYS A 68 2.99 -1.08 -17.80
N ILE A 69 1.67 -1.28 -17.73
CA ILE A 69 0.96 -1.85 -16.58
C ILE A 69 1.58 -3.16 -16.07
N ILE A 70 2.13 -3.96 -16.95
CA ILE A 70 2.77 -5.24 -16.61
C ILE A 70 3.92 -5.02 -15.61
N ILE A 71 4.71 -3.94 -15.76
CA ILE A 71 5.82 -3.64 -14.84
C ILE A 71 5.28 -3.24 -13.47
N PHE A 72 4.19 -2.48 -13.42
CA PHE A 72 3.50 -2.16 -12.16
C PHE A 72 2.93 -3.41 -11.49
N PHE A 73 2.34 -4.31 -12.27
CA PHE A 73 1.84 -5.59 -11.78
C PHE A 73 2.96 -6.46 -11.20
N GLN A 74 4.10 -6.56 -11.88
CA GLN A 74 5.28 -7.27 -11.38
C GLN A 74 5.81 -6.64 -10.08
N ALA A 75 5.86 -5.29 -10.00
CA ALA A 75 6.25 -4.58 -8.79
C ALA A 75 5.33 -4.89 -7.60
N TYR A 76 4.03 -5.05 -7.85
CA TYR A 76 3.05 -5.43 -6.82
C TYR A 76 3.23 -6.87 -6.36
N ILE A 77 3.35 -7.83 -7.28
CA ILE A 77 3.59 -9.24 -6.92
C ILE A 77 4.86 -9.38 -6.10
N LEU A 78 5.95 -8.71 -6.52
CA LEU A 78 7.19 -8.68 -5.78
C LEU A 78 7.00 -8.09 -4.36
N SER A 79 6.27 -6.99 -4.25
CA SER A 79 5.97 -6.34 -2.97
C SER A 79 5.14 -7.23 -2.05
N ILE A 80 4.12 -7.92 -2.57
CA ILE A 80 3.28 -8.85 -1.79
C ILE A 80 4.13 -10.03 -1.30
N GLY A 81 4.93 -10.65 -2.17
CA GLY A 81 5.82 -11.75 -1.79
C GLY A 81 6.83 -11.35 -0.73
N LEU A 82 7.38 -10.14 -0.80
CA LEU A 82 8.32 -9.64 0.20
C LEU A 82 7.65 -9.27 1.53
N ASN A 83 6.39 -8.82 1.51
CA ASN A 83 5.63 -8.50 2.73
C ASN A 83 5.39 -9.72 3.62
N THR A 84 5.32 -10.93 3.04
CA THR A 84 5.20 -12.18 3.81
C THR A 84 6.49 -12.55 4.55
N ILE A 85 7.64 -12.08 4.05
CA ILE A 85 8.96 -12.46 4.60
C ILE A 85 9.56 -11.33 5.44
N LEU A 86 9.37 -10.07 5.02
CA LEU A 86 10.01 -8.91 5.63
C LEU A 86 9.03 -8.13 6.51
N PRO A 87 9.36 -7.88 7.78
CA PRO A 87 8.54 -7.06 8.65
C PRO A 87 8.61 -5.56 8.23
N GLY A 88 7.60 -4.78 8.63
CA GLY A 88 7.68 -3.32 8.59
C GLY A 88 7.49 -2.66 7.22
N ARG A 89 6.84 -3.33 6.25
CA ARG A 89 6.54 -2.77 4.92
C ARG A 89 7.76 -2.32 4.11
N ILE A 90 8.91 -2.94 4.32
CA ILE A 90 10.14 -2.71 3.53
C ILE A 90 9.89 -2.99 2.04
N SER A 91 8.92 -3.83 1.72
CA SER A 91 8.45 -4.13 0.37
C SER A 91 8.00 -2.90 -0.43
N GLU A 92 7.52 -1.84 0.24
CA GLU A 92 7.14 -0.59 -0.43
C GLU A 92 8.38 0.14 -1.00
N ILE A 93 9.50 0.09 -0.30
CA ILE A 93 10.78 0.64 -0.79
C ILE A 93 11.26 -0.18 -2.00
N VAL A 94 11.11 -1.50 -1.94
CA VAL A 94 11.47 -2.37 -3.07
C VAL A 94 10.60 -2.09 -4.28
N LYS A 95 9.29 -1.87 -4.09
CA LYS A 95 8.36 -1.47 -5.15
C LYS A 95 8.82 -0.16 -5.84
N VAL A 96 9.17 0.86 -5.04
CA VAL A 96 9.67 2.14 -5.56
C VAL A 96 10.98 1.98 -6.33
N THR A 97 11.93 1.21 -5.79
CA THR A 97 13.22 0.97 -6.46
C THR A 97 13.06 0.17 -7.73
N TYR A 98 12.18 -0.83 -7.74
CA TYR A 98 11.84 -1.60 -8.94
C TYR A 98 11.31 -0.72 -10.07
N LEU A 99 10.35 0.18 -9.75
CA LEU A 99 9.80 1.12 -10.73
C LEU A 99 10.86 2.11 -11.25
N LYS A 100 11.77 2.55 -10.39
CA LYS A 100 12.89 3.39 -10.81
C LYS A 100 13.81 2.68 -11.80
N GLU A 101 14.16 1.42 -11.56
CA GLU A 101 15.09 0.66 -12.40
C GLU A 101 14.49 0.28 -13.76
N TRP A 102 13.22 -0.15 -13.79
CA TRP A 102 12.59 -0.67 -15.01
C TRP A 102 11.89 0.39 -15.85
N LEU A 103 11.41 1.47 -15.24
CA LEU A 103 10.69 2.53 -15.94
C LEU A 103 11.47 3.83 -16.03
N ASN A 104 12.66 3.92 -15.42
CA ASN A 104 13.43 5.16 -15.27
C ASN A 104 12.63 6.30 -14.63
N ILE A 105 11.66 5.97 -13.76
CA ILE A 105 10.87 6.96 -13.05
C ILE A 105 11.70 7.49 -11.87
N PRO A 106 11.77 8.82 -11.66
CA PRO A 106 12.45 9.38 -10.51
C PRO A 106 11.94 8.78 -9.20
N PHE A 107 12.84 8.49 -8.26
CA PHE A 107 12.50 7.92 -6.96
C PHE A 107 11.43 8.74 -6.23
N THR A 108 11.51 10.06 -6.32
CA THR A 108 10.55 11.01 -5.74
C THR A 108 9.13 10.77 -6.28
N ASN A 109 8.98 10.62 -7.60
CA ASN A 109 7.67 10.42 -8.23
C ASN A 109 7.05 9.07 -7.81
N SER A 110 7.84 8.01 -7.82
CA SER A 110 7.36 6.69 -7.38
C SER A 110 7.01 6.68 -5.89
N SER A 111 7.80 7.36 -5.05
CA SER A 111 7.53 7.48 -3.62
C SER A 111 6.24 8.26 -3.34
N VAL A 112 6.03 9.37 -4.05
CA VAL A 112 4.78 10.15 -3.95
C VAL A 112 3.59 9.28 -4.32
N GLY A 113 3.65 8.56 -5.44
CA GLY A 113 2.56 7.68 -5.86
C GLY A 113 2.22 6.62 -4.79
N VAL A 114 3.23 5.98 -4.22
CA VAL A 114 3.04 4.98 -3.16
C VAL A 114 2.47 5.59 -1.87
N ILE A 115 2.91 6.79 -1.48
CA ILE A 115 2.38 7.47 -0.29
C ILE A 115 0.94 7.91 -0.51
N VAL A 116 0.62 8.49 -1.67
CA VAL A 116 -0.77 8.88 -2.01
C VAL A 116 -1.68 7.66 -2.05
N GLU A 117 -1.20 6.54 -2.58
CA GLU A 117 -1.90 5.28 -2.55
C GLU A 117 -2.27 4.86 -1.11
N ARG A 118 -1.32 4.93 -0.17
CA ARG A 118 -1.56 4.59 1.24
C ARG A 118 -2.51 5.56 1.92
N LEU A 119 -2.46 6.82 1.58
CA LEU A 119 -3.41 7.82 2.09
C LEU A 119 -4.84 7.53 1.60
N ILE A 120 -5.01 7.17 0.34
CA ILE A 120 -6.32 6.78 -0.21
C ILE A 120 -6.85 5.53 0.52
N ASP A 121 -6.01 4.50 0.67
CA ASP A 121 -6.39 3.26 1.38
C ASP A 121 -6.80 3.55 2.83
N LEU A 122 -6.07 4.41 3.52
CA LEU A 122 -6.37 4.81 4.90
C LEU A 122 -7.66 5.61 5.00
N LEU A 123 -7.92 6.54 4.06
CA LEU A 123 -9.17 7.29 4.00
C LEU A 123 -10.37 6.35 3.79
N ILE A 124 -10.27 5.38 2.88
CA ILE A 124 -11.34 4.41 2.63
C ILE A 124 -11.56 3.53 3.87
N LEU A 125 -10.49 3.03 4.48
CA LEU A 125 -10.58 2.20 5.67
C LEU A 125 -11.31 2.91 6.82
N ILE A 126 -10.92 4.16 7.11
CA ILE A 126 -11.58 4.95 8.16
C ILE A 126 -13.04 5.23 7.78
N SER A 127 -13.34 5.53 6.51
CA SER A 127 -14.70 5.72 6.05
C SER A 127 -15.55 4.46 6.24
N LEU A 128 -15.01 3.28 5.94
CA LEU A 128 -15.68 2.00 6.16
C LEU A 128 -15.93 1.73 7.65
N ILE A 129 -14.95 2.05 8.52
CA ILE A 129 -15.11 1.93 9.97
C ILE A 129 -16.24 2.85 10.45
N LEU A 130 -16.25 4.11 10.02
CA LEU A 130 -17.28 5.08 10.45
C LEU A 130 -18.68 4.74 9.94
N LEU A 131 -18.80 4.22 8.71
CA LEU A 131 -20.08 3.91 8.07
C LEU A 131 -20.62 2.53 8.46
N GLY A 132 -19.75 1.53 8.56
CA GLY A 132 -20.14 0.14 8.70
C GLY A 132 -20.15 -0.39 10.13
N PHE A 133 -19.16 -0.05 10.92
CA PHE A 133 -18.97 -0.62 12.26
C PHE A 133 -19.21 0.35 13.40
N GLY A 134 -19.22 1.65 13.11
CA GLY A 134 -19.31 2.68 14.15
C GLY A 134 -20.60 2.60 14.98
N SER A 135 -21.69 2.13 14.41
CA SER A 135 -22.99 2.04 15.10
C SER A 135 -23.19 0.74 15.90
N LEU A 136 -22.42 -0.30 15.61
CA LEU A 136 -22.67 -1.65 16.17
C LEU A 136 -21.64 -2.09 17.22
N TRP A 137 -20.39 -1.60 17.14
CA TRP A 137 -19.28 -2.17 17.92
C TRP A 137 -18.37 -1.15 18.60
N LEU A 138 -18.48 0.15 18.25
CA LEU A 138 -17.62 1.19 18.78
C LEU A 138 -18.36 2.07 19.78
N GLU A 139 -17.72 2.38 20.90
CA GLU A 139 -18.18 3.40 21.83
C GLU A 139 -18.08 4.79 21.18
N PHE A 140 -18.95 5.72 21.62
CA PHE A 140 -18.99 7.10 21.09
C PHE A 140 -17.62 7.78 21.08
N ASN A 141 -16.80 7.58 22.10
CA ASN A 141 -15.45 8.13 22.19
C ASN A 141 -14.52 7.60 21.11
N GLN A 142 -14.64 6.31 20.73
CA GLN A 142 -13.85 5.70 19.68
C GLN A 142 -14.26 6.24 18.30
N ILE A 143 -15.56 6.41 18.06
CA ILE A 143 -16.09 7.02 16.82
C ILE A 143 -15.56 8.46 16.69
N LEU A 144 -15.60 9.24 17.78
CA LEU A 144 -15.10 10.61 17.79
C LEU A 144 -13.60 10.66 17.50
N MET A 145 -12.82 9.73 18.07
CA MET A 145 -11.37 9.62 17.81
C MET A 145 -11.09 9.32 16.33
N PHE A 146 -11.79 8.38 15.71
CA PHE A 146 -11.62 8.08 14.29
C PHE A 146 -12.08 9.25 13.40
N ALA A 147 -13.19 9.92 13.74
CA ALA A 147 -13.68 11.08 12.99
C ALA A 147 -12.72 12.28 13.07
N THR A 148 -12.12 12.54 14.24
CA THR A 148 -11.12 13.61 14.39
C THR A 148 -9.85 13.30 13.61
N PHE A 149 -9.36 12.06 13.66
CA PHE A 149 -8.20 11.62 12.88
C PHE A 149 -8.45 11.72 11.37
N PHE A 150 -9.62 11.28 10.91
CA PHE A 150 -10.05 11.42 9.52
C PHE A 150 -10.08 12.89 9.06
N SER A 151 -10.69 13.76 9.86
CA SER A 151 -10.74 15.19 9.59
C SER A 151 -9.33 15.80 9.52
N PHE A 152 -8.43 15.39 10.41
CA PHE A 152 -7.05 15.85 10.40
C PHE A 152 -6.30 15.46 9.13
N ILE A 153 -6.49 14.22 8.64
CA ILE A 153 -5.90 13.78 7.36
C ILE A 153 -6.43 14.61 6.20
N ILE A 154 -7.75 14.79 6.11
CA ILE A 154 -8.35 15.59 5.03
C ILE A 154 -7.84 17.04 5.07
N LEU A 155 -7.82 17.66 6.25
CA LEU A 155 -7.32 19.01 6.40
C LEU A 155 -5.83 19.13 6.01
N SER A 156 -5.02 18.15 6.35
CA SER A 156 -3.60 18.13 5.96
C SER A 156 -3.42 18.00 4.45
N LEU A 157 -4.22 17.17 3.77
CA LEU A 157 -4.21 17.04 2.31
C LEU A 157 -4.65 18.35 1.63
N ILE A 158 -5.70 18.97 2.13
CA ILE A 158 -6.20 20.27 1.65
C ILE A 158 -5.11 21.32 1.85
N PHE A 159 -4.48 21.37 3.01
CA PHE A 159 -3.43 22.34 3.33
C PHE A 159 -2.23 22.22 2.39
N VAL A 160 -1.73 21.00 2.15
CA VAL A 160 -0.64 20.77 1.19
C VAL A 160 -1.06 21.13 -0.24
N SER A 161 -2.31 20.87 -0.61
CA SER A 161 -2.83 21.19 -1.93
C SER A 161 -2.96 22.70 -2.19
N ILE A 162 -3.34 23.48 -1.15
CA ILE A 162 -3.58 24.92 -1.29
C ILE A 162 -2.29 25.73 -1.08
N TYR A 163 -1.46 25.34 -0.12
CA TYR A 163 -0.31 26.13 0.33
C TYR A 163 1.06 25.45 0.14
N PRO A 164 1.40 24.92 -1.05
CA PRO A 164 2.69 24.27 -1.29
C PRO A 164 3.85 25.25 -1.13
N ASP A 165 3.67 26.51 -1.55
CA ASP A 165 4.69 27.56 -1.45
C ASP A 165 5.07 27.88 -0.01
N LEU A 166 4.07 27.85 0.90
CA LEU A 166 4.31 28.06 2.32
C LEU A 166 5.16 26.92 2.90
N ILE A 167 4.86 25.68 2.52
CA ILE A 167 5.64 24.50 2.94
C ILE A 167 7.05 24.58 2.36
N CYS A 168 7.20 24.94 1.09
CA CYS A 168 8.49 25.12 0.43
C CYS A 168 9.32 26.22 1.11
N ARG A 169 8.71 27.35 1.50
CA ARG A 169 9.40 28.42 2.27
C ARG A 169 9.82 27.94 3.66
N PHE A 170 8.99 27.09 4.30
CA PHE A 170 9.34 26.50 5.59
C PHE A 170 10.54 25.57 5.46
N ILE A 171 10.56 24.71 4.41
CA ILE A 171 11.70 23.86 4.09
C ILE A 171 12.98 24.69 3.85
N ASP A 172 12.84 25.90 3.27
CA ASP A 172 13.97 26.80 3.02
C ASP A 172 14.68 27.27 4.30
N LYS A 173 13.98 27.32 5.41
CA LYS A 173 14.56 27.71 6.71
C LYS A 173 15.39 26.60 7.36
N PHE A 174 15.21 25.33 6.95
CA PHE A 174 16.00 24.22 7.47
C PHE A 174 17.34 24.09 6.73
N SER A 175 18.44 24.00 7.50
CA SER A 175 19.84 24.08 7.04
C SER A 175 20.34 22.85 6.26
N PHE A 176 19.49 21.85 5.95
CA PHE A 176 19.88 20.60 5.27
C PHE A 176 19.92 20.75 3.75
N ASN A 177 20.95 21.39 3.20
CA ASN A 177 21.07 21.70 1.78
C ASN A 177 20.88 20.49 0.83
N LYS A 178 21.35 19.31 1.20
CA LYS A 178 21.30 18.12 0.31
C LYS A 178 19.91 17.49 0.16
N PHE A 179 19.04 17.62 1.19
CA PHE A 179 17.69 17.09 1.19
C PHE A 179 16.63 18.09 0.76
N LYS A 180 16.96 19.38 0.75
CA LYS A 180 16.04 20.49 0.52
C LYS A 180 15.34 20.41 -0.84
N GLU A 181 16.11 20.23 -1.92
CA GLU A 181 15.55 20.10 -3.25
C GLU A 181 14.64 18.87 -3.41
N ASN A 182 15.07 17.73 -2.87
CA ASN A 182 14.28 16.52 -2.93
C ASN A 182 12.95 16.65 -2.16
N LEU A 183 12.95 17.32 -1.01
CA LEU A 183 11.73 17.59 -0.24
C LEU A 183 10.80 18.55 -0.96
N LYS A 184 11.32 19.62 -1.57
CA LYS A 184 10.51 20.54 -2.38
C LYS A 184 9.87 19.83 -3.57
N ASN A 185 10.68 19.07 -4.31
CA ASN A 185 10.20 18.30 -5.45
C ASN A 185 9.12 17.27 -5.01
N PHE A 186 9.29 16.69 -3.82
CA PHE A 186 8.28 15.79 -3.24
C PHE A 186 6.96 16.53 -2.97
N VAL A 187 7.00 17.68 -2.31
CA VAL A 187 5.80 18.49 -1.99
C VAL A 187 5.07 18.93 -3.26
N LEU A 188 5.80 19.44 -4.23
CA LEU A 188 5.24 19.90 -5.52
C LEU A 188 4.61 18.72 -6.26
N ARG A 189 5.31 17.60 -6.37
CA ARG A 189 4.79 16.40 -7.03
C ARG A 189 3.58 15.80 -6.31
N PHE A 190 3.57 15.84 -4.99
CA PHE A 190 2.45 15.40 -4.17
C PHE A 190 1.20 16.25 -4.45
N GLN A 191 1.36 17.58 -4.51
CA GLN A 191 0.28 18.50 -4.89
C GLN A 191 -0.25 18.21 -6.30
N GLU A 192 0.64 18.06 -7.27
CA GLU A 192 0.26 17.74 -8.66
C GLU A 192 -0.55 16.44 -8.73
N THR A 193 -0.11 15.41 -8.00
CA THR A 193 -0.79 14.10 -7.98
C THR A 193 -2.19 14.22 -7.39
N ILE A 194 -2.37 14.95 -6.27
CA ILE A 194 -3.69 15.13 -5.66
C ILE A 194 -4.64 15.97 -6.55
N LYS A 195 -4.12 16.97 -7.25
CA LYS A 195 -4.93 17.81 -8.14
C LYS A 195 -5.23 17.16 -9.50
N SER A 196 -4.58 16.05 -9.81
CA SER A 196 -4.77 15.38 -11.09
C SER A 196 -6.10 14.64 -11.16
N ASN A 197 -6.67 14.54 -12.37
CA ASN A 197 -7.83 13.65 -12.61
C ASN A 197 -7.52 12.19 -12.29
N GLY A 198 -6.25 11.81 -12.36
CA GLY A 198 -5.76 10.49 -11.96
C GLY A 198 -6.03 10.15 -10.51
N PHE A 199 -6.04 11.15 -9.61
CA PHE A 199 -6.36 10.94 -8.20
C PHE A 199 -7.80 10.45 -8.00
N ILE A 200 -8.77 11.04 -8.70
CA ILE A 200 -10.19 10.65 -8.62
C ILE A 200 -10.36 9.22 -9.13
N ILE A 201 -9.73 8.89 -10.26
CA ILE A 201 -9.78 7.53 -10.82
C ILE A 201 -9.13 6.52 -9.85
N ALA A 202 -7.98 6.87 -9.28
CA ALA A 202 -7.30 6.04 -8.30
C ALA A 202 -8.15 5.82 -7.04
N PHE A 203 -8.87 6.84 -6.57
CA PHE A 203 -9.79 6.73 -5.45
C PHE A 203 -10.94 5.76 -5.74
N LEU A 204 -11.56 5.86 -6.91
CA LEU A 204 -12.61 4.92 -7.34
C LEU A 204 -12.09 3.49 -7.45
N LEU A 205 -10.92 3.29 -8.07
CA LEU A 205 -10.29 1.96 -8.15
C LEU A 205 -9.96 1.38 -6.76
N SER A 206 -9.64 2.24 -5.79
CA SER A 206 -9.41 1.81 -4.42
C SER A 206 -10.69 1.31 -3.75
N ILE A 207 -11.83 1.99 -3.96
CA ILE A 207 -13.12 1.52 -3.45
C ILE A 207 -13.42 0.12 -4.02
N PHE A 208 -13.27 -0.07 -5.34
CA PHE A 208 -13.47 -1.37 -5.96
C PHE A 208 -12.55 -2.45 -5.39
N SER A 209 -11.28 -2.11 -5.16
CA SER A 209 -10.31 -3.03 -4.56
C SER A 209 -10.70 -3.44 -3.14
N TRP A 210 -11.15 -2.50 -2.31
CA TRP A 210 -11.58 -2.78 -0.94
C TRP A 210 -12.87 -3.61 -0.90
N VAL A 211 -13.87 -3.26 -1.71
CA VAL A 211 -15.11 -4.04 -1.84
C VAL A 211 -14.81 -5.45 -2.32
N GLY A 212 -13.97 -5.59 -3.34
CA GLY A 212 -13.57 -6.91 -3.85
C GLY A 212 -12.81 -7.75 -2.82
N SER A 213 -11.91 -7.13 -2.04
CA SER A 213 -11.19 -7.81 -0.96
C SER A 213 -12.13 -8.25 0.15
N TYR A 214 -13.12 -7.43 0.51
CA TYR A 214 -14.11 -7.77 1.51
C TYR A 214 -15.01 -8.91 1.06
N LEU A 215 -15.51 -8.87 -0.18
CA LEU A 215 -16.29 -9.96 -0.77
C LEU A 215 -15.51 -11.27 -0.83
N MET A 216 -14.19 -11.19 -1.10
CA MET A 216 -13.33 -12.37 -1.12
C MET A 216 -13.24 -13.04 0.27
N VAL A 217 -13.09 -12.24 1.33
CA VAL A 217 -13.08 -12.76 2.71
C VAL A 217 -14.43 -13.38 3.10
N TYR A 218 -15.53 -12.85 2.57
CA TYR A 218 -16.86 -13.41 2.84
C TYR A 218 -17.14 -14.72 2.10
N LEU A 219 -16.47 -14.95 0.96
CA LEU A 219 -16.63 -16.16 0.15
C LEU A 219 -15.79 -17.36 0.64
N ILE A 220 -14.75 -17.12 1.43
CA ILE A 220 -13.84 -18.14 2.00
C ILE A 220 -14.32 -18.57 3.38
#